data_34183a12ca0838886e8db93d14fae746
#
_entry.id   34183a12ca0838886e8db93d14fae746
#
_cell.length_a   1.000
_cell.length_b   1.000
_cell.length_c   1.000
_cell.angle_alpha   90.00
_cell.angle_beta   90.00
_cell.angle_gamma   90.00
#
_symmetry.space_group_name_H-M   'P 1'
#
loop_
_entity.id
_entity.type
_entity.pdbx_description
1 polymer ?
#
loop_
_entity_poly.entity_id
_entity_poly.type
_entity_poly.pdbx_seq_one_letter_code
_entity_poly.pdbx_strand_id
1 'polypeptide(L)'
;GIEFTLTGNALVTGRQGGELTLVSGQVAVTSIQDKARYKLDLRDNAYVLKFGTRGQFPVTFKFKARVDEDQGWKSVNFQLVDCPLRKVQITGLPADLNLDILGASSPVHEATGYSCFLAPGRNFSLRWKDATPEKASKLFYSAEAISEASAAAGLLRQTHLLRLNVMQGEMKTLTFRLEGNGEVVRVEGKDILSWKIVPTPAGRELEV
;
A
#
# COMPACT_ATOMS: atom_id res chain seq x y z
N GLY A 1 -14.98 -15.82 -3.48
CA GLY A 1 -13.83 -15.85 -4.39
C GLY A 1 -13.75 -14.57 -5.22
N ILE A 2 -12.58 -14.20 -5.64
CA ILE A 2 -12.33 -13.05 -6.52
C ILE A 2 -12.19 -13.56 -7.95
N GLU A 3 -12.75 -12.84 -8.92
CA GLU A 3 -12.63 -13.14 -10.33
C GLU A 3 -11.41 -12.43 -10.93
N PHE A 4 -10.63 -13.18 -11.68
CA PHE A 4 -9.48 -12.71 -12.44
C PHE A 4 -9.71 -12.92 -13.92
N THR A 5 -9.21 -12.00 -14.74
CA THR A 5 -9.14 -12.15 -16.19
C THR A 5 -7.68 -12.14 -16.61
N LEU A 6 -7.24 -13.18 -17.29
CA LEU A 6 -5.92 -13.23 -17.90
C LEU A 6 -6.07 -13.08 -19.41
N THR A 7 -5.33 -12.13 -19.98
CA THR A 7 -5.28 -11.86 -21.42
C THR A 7 -3.83 -11.86 -21.89
N GLY A 8 -3.57 -12.54 -23.00
CA GLY A 8 -2.22 -12.62 -23.58
C GLY A 8 -2.21 -13.28 -24.96
N ASN A 9 -1.01 -13.43 -25.51
CA ASN A 9 -0.78 -14.16 -26.75
C ASN A 9 0.16 -15.32 -26.49
N ALA A 10 -0.28 -16.53 -26.79
CA ALA A 10 0.55 -17.73 -26.77
C ALA A 10 1.25 -17.92 -28.12
N LEU A 11 2.57 -17.99 -28.12
CA LEU A 11 3.37 -18.33 -29.28
C LEU A 11 3.75 -19.82 -29.26
N VAL A 12 3.18 -20.58 -30.15
CA VAL A 12 3.50 -22.03 -30.33
C VAL A 12 4.49 -22.21 -31.46
N THR A 13 5.69 -22.64 -31.13
CA THR A 13 6.79 -22.83 -32.09
C THR A 13 6.88 -24.25 -32.64
N GLY A 14 6.33 -25.23 -31.92
CA GLY A 14 6.31 -26.62 -32.32
C GLY A 14 5.40 -26.89 -33.52
N ARG A 15 5.87 -27.62 -34.55
CA ARG A 15 5.08 -27.95 -35.74
C ARG A 15 3.84 -28.79 -35.42
N GLN A 16 3.91 -29.62 -34.40
CA GLN A 16 2.80 -30.49 -33.95
C GLN A 16 1.98 -29.86 -32.82
N GLY A 17 2.11 -28.55 -32.63
CA GLY A 17 1.45 -27.84 -31.53
C GLY A 17 2.30 -27.76 -30.26
N GLY A 18 1.63 -27.60 -29.14
CA GLY A 18 2.26 -27.46 -27.82
C GLY A 18 1.28 -27.38 -26.68
N GLU A 19 1.78 -27.35 -25.49
CA GLU A 19 1.00 -27.19 -24.26
C GLU A 19 1.48 -25.96 -23.51
N LEU A 20 0.55 -25.26 -22.83
CA LEU A 20 0.81 -24.09 -22.02
C LEU A 20 0.02 -24.20 -20.71
N THR A 21 0.71 -24.29 -19.58
CA THR A 21 0.07 -24.21 -18.27
C THR A 21 -0.32 -22.76 -17.99
N LEU A 22 -1.60 -22.48 -17.86
CA LEU A 22 -2.13 -21.14 -17.66
C LEU A 22 -2.11 -20.74 -16.20
N VAL A 23 -2.77 -21.54 -15.37
CA VAL A 23 -2.98 -21.27 -13.94
C VAL A 23 -3.09 -22.58 -13.19
N SER A 24 -2.58 -22.60 -11.97
CA SER A 24 -2.72 -23.73 -11.04
C SER A 24 -2.92 -23.25 -9.60
N GLY A 25 -3.40 -24.16 -8.75
CA GLY A 25 -3.71 -23.87 -7.35
C GLY A 25 -5.21 -23.87 -7.07
N GLN A 26 -5.64 -23.16 -6.05
CA GLN A 26 -7.05 -23.14 -5.63
C GLN A 26 -7.87 -22.17 -6.52
N VAL A 27 -8.01 -22.51 -7.77
CA VAL A 27 -8.67 -21.71 -8.79
C VAL A 27 -9.70 -22.54 -9.57
N ALA A 28 -10.74 -21.88 -10.09
CA ALA A 28 -11.74 -22.48 -10.97
C ALA A 28 -11.92 -21.60 -12.20
N VAL A 29 -11.63 -22.13 -13.39
CA VAL A 29 -11.87 -21.42 -14.65
C VAL A 29 -13.37 -21.31 -14.91
N THR A 30 -13.84 -20.08 -15.09
CA THR A 30 -15.26 -19.77 -15.31
C THR A 30 -15.61 -19.52 -16.77
N SER A 31 -14.65 -19.02 -17.55
CA SER A 31 -14.86 -18.76 -18.97
C SER A 31 -13.54 -18.78 -19.73
N ILE A 32 -13.58 -19.22 -20.97
CA ILE A 32 -12.48 -19.17 -21.91
C ILE A 32 -13.02 -18.76 -23.28
N GLN A 33 -12.33 -17.83 -23.95
CA GLN A 33 -12.65 -17.40 -25.31
C GLN A 33 -11.95 -18.31 -26.34
N ASP A 34 -12.51 -18.35 -27.55
CA ASP A 34 -11.93 -19.07 -28.71
C ASP A 34 -11.66 -20.59 -28.52
N LYS A 35 -12.58 -21.28 -27.84
CA LYS A 35 -12.51 -22.73 -27.61
C LYS A 35 -12.26 -23.59 -28.89
N ALA A 36 -12.49 -23.03 -30.06
CA ALA A 36 -12.25 -23.74 -31.33
C ALA A 36 -10.76 -23.86 -31.70
N ARG A 37 -9.90 -23.01 -31.17
CA ARG A 37 -8.49 -22.92 -31.52
C ARG A 37 -7.56 -23.74 -30.64
N TYR A 38 -8.02 -24.08 -29.42
CA TYR A 38 -7.26 -24.84 -28.45
C TYR A 38 -8.18 -25.61 -27.51
N LYS A 39 -7.66 -26.64 -26.87
CA LYS A 39 -8.39 -27.42 -25.86
C LYS A 39 -7.89 -27.06 -24.48
N LEU A 40 -8.83 -26.87 -23.56
CA LEU A 40 -8.52 -26.72 -22.13
C LEU A 40 -8.59 -28.08 -21.48
N ASP A 41 -7.56 -28.42 -20.72
CA ASP A 41 -7.44 -29.65 -19.95
C ASP A 41 -7.13 -29.31 -18.47
N LEU A 42 -7.52 -30.15 -17.54
CA LEU A 42 -7.19 -30.03 -16.13
C LEU A 42 -6.34 -31.24 -15.73
N ARG A 43 -5.09 -30.99 -15.33
CA ARG A 43 -4.13 -32.00 -14.89
C ARG A 43 -3.43 -31.53 -13.63
N ASP A 44 -3.36 -32.38 -12.62
CA ASP A 44 -2.62 -32.12 -11.38
C ASP A 44 -2.92 -30.73 -10.78
N ASN A 45 -4.22 -30.37 -10.74
CA ASN A 45 -4.69 -29.08 -10.28
C ASN A 45 -4.16 -27.86 -11.09
N ALA A 46 -3.80 -28.09 -12.36
CA ALA A 46 -3.34 -27.06 -13.30
C ALA A 46 -4.21 -27.06 -14.56
N TYR A 47 -4.62 -25.89 -14.99
CA TYR A 47 -5.30 -25.69 -16.26
C TYR A 47 -4.29 -25.52 -17.38
N VAL A 48 -4.35 -26.41 -18.37
CA VAL A 48 -3.39 -26.50 -19.48
C VAL A 48 -4.12 -26.30 -20.79
N LEU A 49 -3.62 -25.38 -21.62
CA LEU A 49 -4.04 -25.23 -23.00
C LEU A 49 -3.21 -26.17 -23.89
N LYS A 50 -3.91 -26.88 -24.81
CA LYS A 50 -3.32 -27.71 -25.85
C LYS A 50 -3.60 -27.09 -27.22
N PHE A 51 -2.56 -26.83 -27.94
CA PHE A 51 -2.58 -26.29 -29.29
C PHE A 51 -2.22 -27.41 -30.29
N GLY A 52 -3.02 -27.57 -31.34
CA GLY A 52 -2.79 -28.61 -32.36
C GLY A 52 -1.80 -28.24 -33.45
N THR A 53 -1.44 -26.96 -33.56
CA THR A 53 -0.57 -26.47 -34.63
C THR A 53 0.34 -25.34 -34.13
N ARG A 54 1.37 -25.05 -34.92
CA ARG A 54 2.21 -23.86 -34.75
C ARG A 54 1.41 -22.59 -35.05
N GLY A 55 1.65 -21.50 -34.28
CA GLY A 55 1.01 -20.20 -34.54
C GLY A 55 1.00 -19.28 -33.35
N GLN A 56 0.33 -18.15 -33.52
CA GLN A 56 0.00 -17.21 -32.45
C GLN A 56 -1.47 -17.34 -32.10
N PHE A 57 -1.75 -17.46 -30.83
CA PHE A 57 -3.08 -17.68 -30.32
C PHE A 57 -3.39 -16.62 -29.23
N PRO A 58 -4.35 -15.70 -29.49
CA PRO A 58 -4.85 -14.85 -28.43
C PRO A 58 -5.55 -15.73 -27.40
N VAL A 59 -5.25 -15.50 -26.14
CA VAL A 59 -5.80 -16.25 -25.02
C VAL A 59 -6.43 -15.25 -24.07
N THR A 60 -7.73 -15.42 -23.83
CA THR A 60 -8.44 -14.69 -22.76
C THR A 60 -9.27 -15.70 -21.98
N PHE A 61 -9.02 -15.79 -20.68
CA PHE A 61 -9.82 -16.63 -19.81
C PHE A 61 -10.09 -15.95 -18.46
N LYS A 62 -11.21 -16.32 -17.87
CA LYS A 62 -11.61 -15.87 -16.55
C LYS A 62 -11.58 -17.03 -15.57
N PHE A 63 -11.17 -16.75 -14.37
CA PHE A 63 -11.15 -17.73 -13.30
C PHE A 63 -11.43 -17.07 -11.95
N LYS A 64 -11.95 -17.85 -11.03
CA LYS A 64 -12.14 -17.43 -9.62
C LYS A 64 -11.06 -18.10 -8.77
N ALA A 65 -10.43 -17.32 -7.92
CA ALA A 65 -9.53 -17.82 -6.89
C ALA A 65 -10.21 -17.86 -5.52
N ARG A 66 -9.85 -18.83 -4.73
CA ARG A 66 -10.27 -18.90 -3.33
C ARG A 66 -9.63 -17.75 -2.56
N VAL A 67 -10.41 -17.14 -1.69
CA VAL A 67 -9.93 -16.15 -0.72
C VAL A 67 -9.77 -16.86 0.61
N ASP A 68 -8.59 -16.78 1.16
CA ASP A 68 -8.30 -17.18 2.54
C ASP A 68 -8.28 -15.91 3.42
N GLU A 69 -8.68 -16.06 4.68
CA GLU A 69 -8.72 -14.96 5.64
C GLU A 69 -7.98 -15.37 6.92
N ASP A 70 -7.03 -14.53 7.33
CA ASP A 70 -6.26 -14.72 8.55
C ASP A 70 -5.95 -13.36 9.19
N GLN A 71 -6.29 -13.22 10.47
CA GLN A 71 -6.06 -12.01 11.28
C GLN A 71 -6.51 -10.70 10.61
N GLY A 72 -7.65 -10.74 9.90
CA GLY A 72 -8.21 -9.59 9.18
C GLY A 72 -7.54 -9.29 7.84
N TRP A 73 -6.53 -10.06 7.45
CA TRP A 73 -5.99 -10.06 6.10
C TRP A 73 -6.74 -11.05 5.22
N LYS A 74 -7.17 -10.61 4.07
CA LYS A 74 -7.67 -11.46 2.99
C LYS A 74 -6.54 -11.73 2.02
N SER A 75 -6.43 -12.95 1.52
CA SER A 75 -5.38 -13.32 0.58
C SER A 75 -5.86 -14.25 -0.51
N VAL A 76 -5.22 -14.18 -1.67
CA VAL A 76 -5.33 -15.16 -2.75
C VAL A 76 -3.94 -15.56 -3.21
N ASN A 77 -3.76 -16.88 -3.42
CA ASN A 77 -2.49 -17.45 -3.83
C ASN A 77 -2.74 -18.45 -4.97
N PHE A 78 -2.01 -18.30 -6.06
CA PHE A 78 -2.05 -19.23 -7.17
C PHE A 78 -0.78 -19.09 -8.04
N GLN A 79 -0.61 -20.00 -8.98
CA GLN A 79 0.49 -19.92 -9.95
C GLN A 79 -0.07 -19.51 -11.32
N LEU A 80 0.63 -18.62 -11.99
CA LEU A 80 0.34 -18.19 -13.36
C LEU A 80 1.38 -18.73 -14.34
N VAL A 81 1.03 -18.67 -15.63
CA VAL A 81 2.00 -18.84 -16.71
C VAL A 81 3.17 -17.87 -16.51
N ASP A 82 4.37 -18.35 -16.69
CA ASP A 82 5.55 -17.48 -16.64
C ASP A 82 5.67 -16.67 -17.94
N CYS A 83 5.77 -15.37 -17.79
CA CYS A 83 5.94 -14.46 -18.92
C CYS A 83 6.74 -13.21 -18.49
N PRO A 84 7.54 -12.60 -19.40
CA PRO A 84 8.47 -11.52 -19.06
C PRO A 84 7.80 -10.24 -18.57
N LEU A 85 6.60 -9.94 -19.05
CA LEU A 85 5.87 -8.71 -18.72
C LEU A 85 4.45 -9.06 -18.30
N ARG A 86 4.10 -8.73 -17.08
CA ARG A 86 2.78 -8.96 -16.51
C ARG A 86 2.27 -7.71 -15.83
N LYS A 87 1.43 -6.96 -16.56
CA LYS A 87 0.67 -5.86 -15.96
C LYS A 87 -0.53 -6.45 -15.22
N VAL A 88 -0.71 -6.04 -13.98
CA VAL A 88 -1.89 -6.37 -13.17
C VAL A 88 -2.69 -5.10 -12.96
N GLN A 89 -3.98 -5.19 -13.21
CA GLN A 89 -4.96 -4.17 -12.87
C GLN A 89 -5.96 -4.77 -11.90
N ILE A 90 -6.18 -4.10 -10.79
CA ILE A 90 -7.09 -4.53 -9.74
C ILE A 90 -8.20 -3.48 -9.66
N THR A 91 -9.42 -3.92 -9.92
CA THR A 91 -10.61 -3.07 -9.93
C THR A 91 -11.65 -3.60 -8.94
N GLY A 92 -12.59 -2.73 -8.52
CA GLY A 92 -13.67 -3.14 -7.64
C GLY A 92 -13.28 -3.31 -6.16
N LEU A 93 -12.07 -2.91 -5.79
CA LEU A 93 -11.67 -2.79 -4.40
C LEU A 93 -11.95 -1.36 -3.89
N PRO A 94 -12.27 -1.18 -2.60
CA PRO A 94 -12.34 0.14 -1.98
C PRO A 94 -11.03 0.92 -2.14
N ALA A 95 -11.12 2.25 -2.13
CA ALA A 95 -9.95 3.11 -2.29
C ALA A 95 -8.98 3.02 -1.09
N ASP A 96 -9.52 2.78 0.10
CA ASP A 96 -8.76 2.79 1.36
C ASP A 96 -8.41 1.35 1.78
N LEU A 97 -7.48 0.73 1.07
CA LEU A 97 -6.98 -0.60 1.40
C LEU A 97 -5.47 -0.60 1.58
N ASN A 98 -5.02 -1.35 2.57
CA ASN A 98 -3.64 -1.82 2.59
C ASN A 98 -3.51 -3.00 1.64
N LEU A 99 -2.80 -2.80 0.53
CA LEU A 99 -2.61 -3.77 -0.53
C LEU A 99 -1.15 -4.18 -0.62
N ASP A 100 -0.90 -5.49 -0.63
CA ASP A 100 0.43 -6.08 -0.78
C ASP A 100 0.40 -7.15 -1.89
N ILE A 101 1.27 -7.01 -2.87
CA ILE A 101 1.40 -7.97 -3.97
C ILE A 101 2.85 -8.45 -4.03
N LEU A 102 3.05 -9.70 -3.68
CA LEU A 102 4.38 -10.28 -3.62
C LEU A 102 5.06 -10.29 -5.01
N GLY A 103 6.26 -9.75 -5.07
CA GLY A 103 7.05 -9.71 -6.30
C GLY A 103 6.55 -8.71 -7.34
N ALA A 104 5.70 -7.75 -6.96
CA ALA A 104 5.26 -6.68 -7.83
C ALA A 104 6.00 -5.36 -7.55
N SER A 105 5.98 -4.46 -8.53
CA SER A 105 6.25 -3.05 -8.29
C SER A 105 5.22 -2.48 -7.32
N SER A 106 5.57 -1.40 -6.62
CA SER A 106 4.59 -0.71 -5.75
C SER A 106 3.30 -0.42 -6.52
N PRO A 107 2.13 -0.82 -5.99
CA PRO A 107 0.86 -0.55 -6.63
C PRO A 107 0.63 0.96 -6.75
N VAL A 108 0.24 1.40 -7.94
CA VAL A 108 -0.15 2.79 -8.21
C VAL A 108 -1.67 2.86 -8.20
N HIS A 109 -2.23 3.79 -7.44
CA HIS A 109 -3.67 4.03 -7.43
C HIS A 109 -4.06 4.80 -8.70
N GLU A 110 -4.96 4.24 -9.49
CA GLU A 110 -5.55 4.83 -10.69
C GLU A 110 -7.04 5.16 -10.43
N ALA A 111 -7.68 5.90 -11.31
CA ALA A 111 -9.08 6.30 -11.16
C ALA A 111 -10.06 5.13 -10.95
N THR A 112 -9.73 3.93 -11.45
CA THR A 112 -10.59 2.73 -11.40
C THR A 112 -10.08 1.63 -10.48
N GLY A 113 -8.97 1.86 -9.74
CA GLY A 113 -8.36 0.87 -8.87
C GLY A 113 -6.85 0.98 -8.77
N TYR A 114 -6.16 -0.14 -8.77
CA TYR A 114 -4.71 -0.20 -8.64
C TYR A 114 -4.07 -0.85 -9.85
N SER A 115 -2.88 -0.41 -10.24
CA SER A 115 -2.07 -1.06 -11.26
C SER A 115 -0.64 -1.31 -10.77
N CYS A 116 -0.05 -2.43 -11.20
CA CYS A 116 1.34 -2.78 -10.94
C CYS A 116 1.88 -3.71 -12.01
N PHE A 117 3.18 -3.97 -11.95
CA PHE A 117 3.85 -4.96 -12.78
C PHE A 117 4.44 -6.06 -11.90
N LEU A 118 4.19 -7.31 -12.27
CA LEU A 118 4.79 -8.46 -11.61
C LEU A 118 6.18 -8.76 -12.17
N ALA A 119 7.10 -9.09 -11.28
CA ALA A 119 8.38 -9.66 -11.68
C ALA A 119 8.19 -11.03 -12.37
N PRO A 120 9.14 -11.48 -13.22
CA PRO A 120 9.14 -12.83 -13.76
C PRO A 120 9.03 -13.88 -12.65
N GLY A 121 8.33 -14.97 -12.95
CA GLY A 121 8.07 -16.06 -12.00
C GLY A 121 6.65 -16.57 -12.11
N ARG A 122 6.29 -17.64 -11.45
CA ARG A 122 4.98 -18.26 -11.56
C ARG A 122 4.04 -17.93 -10.43
N ASN A 123 4.54 -17.61 -9.27
CA ASN A 123 3.72 -17.37 -8.08
C ASN A 123 3.05 -16.00 -8.13
N PHE A 124 1.76 -15.99 -7.84
CA PHE A 124 0.98 -14.79 -7.60
C PHE A 124 0.43 -14.85 -6.17
N SER A 125 0.69 -13.81 -5.40
CA SER A 125 0.14 -13.64 -4.07
C SER A 125 -0.31 -12.20 -3.91
N LEU A 126 -1.60 -12.03 -3.62
CA LEU A 126 -2.23 -10.75 -3.33
C LEU A 126 -2.82 -10.83 -1.93
N ARG A 127 -2.48 -9.86 -1.08
CA ARG A 127 -3.08 -9.70 0.24
C ARG A 127 -3.64 -8.29 0.39
N TRP A 128 -4.76 -8.18 1.05
CA TRP A 128 -5.36 -6.89 1.36
C TRP A 128 -6.11 -6.96 2.68
N LYS A 129 -6.22 -5.83 3.32
CA LYS A 129 -7.11 -5.58 4.45
C LYS A 129 -7.67 -4.18 4.34
N ASP A 130 -8.83 -3.95 4.90
CA ASP A 130 -9.37 -2.62 5.05
C ASP A 130 -8.28 -1.76 5.73
N ALA A 131 -7.93 -0.64 5.13
CA ALA A 131 -7.14 0.33 5.85
C ALA A 131 -7.98 0.64 7.08
N THR A 132 -7.56 0.10 8.22
CA THR A 132 -8.06 0.66 9.47
C THR A 132 -7.73 2.14 9.30
N PRO A 133 -8.71 3.08 9.26
CA PRO A 133 -8.35 4.47 9.33
C PRO A 133 -7.38 4.51 10.50
N GLU A 134 -6.16 4.97 10.26
CA GLU A 134 -5.33 5.35 11.39
C GLU A 134 -6.29 6.17 12.23
N LYS A 135 -6.85 5.56 13.25
CA LYS A 135 -7.42 6.32 14.35
C LYS A 135 -6.22 7.14 14.72
N ALA A 136 -6.23 8.41 14.30
CA ALA A 136 -5.15 9.33 14.55
C ALA A 136 -4.77 9.03 15.98
N SER A 137 -3.68 8.26 16.14
CA SER A 137 -3.44 7.52 17.37
C SER A 137 -3.31 8.63 18.35
N LYS A 138 -4.29 8.75 19.25
CA LYS A 138 -4.46 9.92 20.07
C LYS A 138 -3.11 10.18 20.68
N LEU A 139 -2.51 11.31 20.34
CA LEU A 139 -1.17 11.63 20.76
C LEU A 139 -1.13 11.52 22.30
N PHE A 140 -0.30 10.62 22.78
CA PHE A 140 -0.10 10.42 24.20
C PHE A 140 1.37 10.65 24.53
N TYR A 141 1.64 11.64 25.31
CA TYR A 141 2.99 12.04 25.67
C TYR A 141 3.07 12.53 27.11
N SER A 142 4.24 12.48 27.69
CA SER A 142 4.59 13.16 28.93
C SER A 142 5.49 14.34 28.62
N ALA A 143 5.37 15.40 29.42
CA ALA A 143 6.18 16.59 29.32
C ALA A 143 6.76 16.95 30.69
N GLU A 144 8.04 17.23 30.74
CA GLU A 144 8.72 17.84 31.86
C GLU A 144 9.16 19.24 31.45
N ALA A 145 8.93 20.24 32.30
CA ALA A 145 9.35 21.62 32.06
C ALA A 145 10.25 22.10 33.20
N ILE A 146 11.39 22.65 32.85
CA ILE A 146 12.27 23.36 33.76
C ILE A 146 12.30 24.82 33.29
N SER A 147 11.96 25.72 34.16
CA SER A 147 11.94 27.16 33.86
C SER A 147 12.93 27.89 34.76
N GLU A 148 13.77 28.70 34.16
CA GLU A 148 14.71 29.57 34.82
C GLU A 148 14.36 31.04 34.51
N ALA A 149 14.30 31.89 35.51
CA ALA A 149 14.06 33.29 35.32
C ALA A 149 15.21 34.11 35.99
N SER A 150 15.75 35.06 35.25
CA SER A 150 16.76 35.99 35.75
C SER A 150 16.32 37.42 35.50
N ALA A 151 16.48 38.26 36.51
CA ALA A 151 16.15 39.68 36.46
C ALA A 151 17.42 40.50 36.68
N ALA A 152 17.71 41.40 35.74
CA ALA A 152 18.86 42.31 35.86
C ALA A 152 18.56 43.63 35.14
N ALA A 153 18.86 44.78 35.80
CA ALA A 153 18.78 46.09 35.20
C ALA A 153 17.48 46.40 34.41
N GLY A 154 16.32 45.98 34.94
CA GLY A 154 15.03 46.21 34.28
C GLY A 154 14.66 45.21 33.17
N LEU A 155 15.49 44.21 32.94
CA LEU A 155 15.23 43.13 31.98
C LEU A 155 14.91 41.84 32.74
N LEU A 156 13.82 41.17 32.36
CA LEU A 156 13.48 39.82 32.81
C LEU A 156 13.75 38.86 31.65
N ARG A 157 14.65 37.90 31.86
CA ARG A 157 14.90 36.81 30.92
C ARG A 157 14.36 35.51 31.50
N GLN A 158 13.64 34.77 30.67
CA GLN A 158 13.14 33.46 31.02
C GLN A 158 13.66 32.41 30.00
N THR A 159 14.10 31.29 30.51
CA THR A 159 14.51 30.14 29.71
C THR A 159 13.67 28.94 30.13
N HIS A 160 13.04 28.26 29.17
CA HIS A 160 12.24 27.09 29.42
C HIS A 160 12.86 25.89 28.68
N LEU A 161 13.23 24.87 29.44
CA LEU A 161 13.66 23.59 28.89
C LEU A 161 12.51 22.59 29.01
N LEU A 162 12.07 22.07 27.85
CA LEU A 162 10.98 21.12 27.76
C LEU A 162 11.55 19.76 27.30
N ARG A 163 11.24 18.72 28.07
CA ARG A 163 11.51 17.33 27.69
C ARG A 163 10.20 16.66 27.38
N LEU A 164 10.04 16.21 26.14
CA LEU A 164 8.84 15.55 25.63
C LEU A 164 9.16 14.08 25.38
N ASN A 165 8.34 13.20 25.93
CA ASN A 165 8.43 11.77 25.66
C ASN A 165 7.10 11.31 25.07
N VAL A 166 7.09 11.04 23.75
CA VAL A 166 5.92 10.55 23.03
C VAL A 166 5.83 9.05 23.23
N MET A 167 4.76 8.59 23.89
CA MET A 167 4.49 7.19 24.17
C MET A 167 3.59 6.56 23.10
N GLN A 168 2.75 7.36 22.43
CA GLN A 168 1.85 6.89 21.37
C GLN A 168 1.53 8.05 20.43
N GLY A 169 1.39 7.72 19.13
CA GLY A 169 1.11 8.70 18.08
C GLY A 169 2.34 9.43 17.58
N GLU A 170 2.13 10.43 16.76
CA GLU A 170 3.17 11.28 16.18
C GLU A 170 2.90 12.73 16.55
N MET A 171 3.90 13.42 17.07
CA MET A 171 3.83 14.85 17.39
C MET A 171 4.38 15.63 16.18
N LYS A 172 3.50 16.30 15.46
CA LYS A 172 3.86 17.09 14.25
C LYS A 172 3.98 18.57 14.56
N THR A 173 3.25 19.05 15.54
CA THR A 173 3.22 20.46 15.92
C THR A 173 2.98 20.55 17.42
N LEU A 174 3.68 21.45 18.06
CA LEU A 174 3.50 21.77 19.47
C LEU A 174 3.17 23.25 19.62
N THR A 175 2.10 23.56 20.34
CA THR A 175 1.63 24.92 20.51
C THR A 175 1.71 25.34 21.96
N PHE A 176 2.30 26.50 22.22
CA PHE A 176 2.41 27.11 23.54
C PHE A 176 1.70 28.45 23.57
N ARG A 177 0.84 28.64 24.52
CA ARG A 177 0.26 29.95 24.78
C ARG A 177 1.31 30.87 25.45
N LEU A 178 1.52 32.04 24.87
CA LEU A 178 2.43 33.03 25.39
C LEU A 178 1.65 34.06 26.24
N GLU A 179 2.03 34.20 27.49
CA GLU A 179 1.45 35.20 28.39
C GLU A 179 2.40 36.37 28.57
N GLY A 180 1.83 37.56 28.72
CA GLY A 180 2.60 38.81 28.90
C GLY A 180 3.11 39.39 27.57
N ASN A 181 3.96 40.42 27.64
CA ASN A 181 4.44 41.20 26.51
C ASN A 181 5.87 40.86 26.09
N GLY A 182 6.47 39.82 26.67
CA GLY A 182 7.82 39.39 26.32
C GLY A 182 7.93 38.89 24.87
N GLU A 183 9.13 38.95 24.33
CA GLU A 183 9.44 38.44 23.01
C GLU A 183 10.12 37.06 23.09
N VAL A 184 9.76 36.14 22.20
CA VAL A 184 10.49 34.89 22.01
C VAL A 184 11.71 35.19 21.17
N VAL A 185 12.88 35.06 21.78
CA VAL A 185 14.16 35.38 21.12
C VAL A 185 14.72 34.17 20.39
N ARG A 186 14.47 32.93 20.90
CA ARG A 186 15.13 31.72 20.41
C ARG A 186 14.30 30.49 20.78
N VAL A 187 14.17 29.58 19.84
CA VAL A 187 13.63 28.23 20.06
C VAL A 187 14.59 27.23 19.41
N GLU A 188 15.03 26.25 20.17
CA GLU A 188 15.98 25.24 19.72
C GLU A 188 15.58 23.86 20.21
N GLY A 189 15.87 22.84 19.40
CA GLY A 189 15.68 21.44 19.72
C GLY A 189 16.13 20.55 18.58
N LYS A 190 16.41 19.30 18.88
CA LYS A 190 16.97 18.33 17.92
C LYS A 190 16.06 18.12 16.70
N ASP A 191 14.75 18.10 16.90
CA ASP A 191 13.76 17.74 15.89
C ASP A 191 12.88 18.93 15.47
N ILE A 192 13.28 20.17 15.83
CA ILE A 192 12.57 21.40 15.45
C ILE A 192 12.97 21.79 14.03
N LEU A 193 11.99 21.83 13.13
CA LEU A 193 12.17 22.28 11.75
C LEU A 193 11.99 23.79 11.60
N SER A 194 11.04 24.37 12.31
CA SER A 194 10.72 25.79 12.29
C SER A 194 9.88 26.18 13.49
N TRP A 195 9.77 27.46 13.75
CA TRP A 195 8.84 28.01 14.73
C TRP A 195 8.30 29.34 14.25
N LYS A 196 7.12 29.72 14.74
CA LYS A 196 6.49 31.01 14.48
C LYS A 196 5.60 31.44 15.62
N ILE A 197 5.35 32.74 15.72
CA ILE A 197 4.38 33.31 16.66
C ILE A 197 3.12 33.64 15.88
N VAL A 198 1.98 33.10 16.31
CA VAL A 198 0.68 33.28 15.69
C VAL A 198 -0.19 34.13 16.65
N PRO A 199 -0.73 35.29 16.19
CA PRO A 199 -1.71 36.01 16.93
C PRO A 199 -3.05 35.27 16.93
N THR A 200 -3.68 35.14 18.10
CA THR A 200 -4.99 34.50 18.26
C THR A 200 -5.94 35.44 18.98
N PRO A 201 -7.26 35.23 18.91
CA PRO A 201 -8.21 36.03 19.71
C PRO A 201 -7.97 35.97 21.23
N ALA A 202 -7.30 34.94 21.71
CA ALA A 202 -6.97 34.72 23.12
C ALA A 202 -5.56 35.20 23.52
N GLY A 203 -4.80 35.80 22.58
CA GLY A 203 -3.43 36.25 22.81
C GLY A 203 -2.46 35.86 21.72
N ARG A 204 -1.27 35.40 22.08
CA ARG A 204 -0.23 34.95 21.17
C ARG A 204 0.10 33.48 21.45
N GLU A 205 0.37 32.73 20.40
CA GLU A 205 0.78 31.33 20.49
C GLU A 205 2.11 31.14 19.76
N LEU A 206 2.99 30.34 20.37
CA LEU A 206 4.20 29.86 19.74
C LEU A 206 3.91 28.46 19.16
N GLU A 207 3.98 28.32 17.86
CA GLU A 207 3.93 27.04 17.17
C GLU A 207 5.36 26.59 16.83
N VAL A 208 5.65 25.34 17.14
CA VAL A 208 6.95 24.70 16.93
C VAL A 208 6.75 23.40 16.17
#